data_697e6f1a7cf30ee101fdcf2d98fd0a17
#
_entry.id   697e6f1a7cf30ee101fdcf2d98fd0a17
#
_cell.length_a   1.000
_cell.length_b   1.000
_cell.length_c   1.000
_cell.angle_alpha   90.00
_cell.angle_beta   90.00
_cell.angle_gamma   90.00
#
_symmetry.space_group_name_H-M   'P 1'
#
loop_
_entity.id
_entity.type
_entity.pdbx_description
1 polymer ?
#
loop_
_entity_poly.entity_id
_entity_poly.type
_entity_poly.pdbx_seq_one_letter_code
_entity_poly.pdbx_strand_id
1 'polypeptide(L)'
;MANSSNNRRKFMATTLQSVGLTALGGLLWSGYTDEAKAAKLILRPPGALPEEDFLKACIKCGMCAEACVNRDTNIDKETGKQRPGTLKMAKGGDNKLIGTPFFAPRDVPCYMCDDIPCVPVCPSGALDMPSLLNAKKELDINKARMGLAIVHKESCIAYWGLQCDACYRACPLLDEALTLDYQKNDRTGKHAFLLPIVHSDVCTGCGLCEKACVTEKPAIFVLPREYSMGRAGDHYVKGWDKKDQQRVGERNLNKIETKTKRSEKSPMDYLNKGVEY
;
A
#
# COMPACT_ATOMS: atom_id res chain seq x y z
N MET A 1 -5.77 -67.07 -17.86
CA MET A 1 -5.04 -66.24 -16.88
C MET A 1 -4.43 -64.91 -17.44
N ALA A 2 -4.75 -64.51 -18.68
CA ALA A 2 -4.13 -63.33 -19.33
C ALA A 2 -4.84 -61.96 -19.06
N ASN A 3 -6.00 -61.96 -18.41
CA ASN A 3 -6.84 -60.75 -18.28
C ASN A 3 -6.48 -59.88 -17.05
N SER A 4 -5.80 -60.43 -16.04
CA SER A 4 -5.47 -59.68 -14.80
C SER A 4 -4.31 -58.69 -14.94
N SER A 5 -3.32 -59.00 -15.79
CA SER A 5 -2.16 -58.13 -16.00
C SER A 5 -2.49 -56.84 -16.81
N ASN A 6 -3.47 -56.94 -17.70
CA ASN A 6 -3.90 -55.80 -18.53
C ASN A 6 -4.70 -54.79 -17.71
N ASN A 7 -5.48 -55.23 -16.70
CA ASN A 7 -6.21 -54.32 -15.80
C ASN A 7 -5.30 -53.57 -14.85
N ARG A 8 -4.21 -54.19 -14.35
CA ARG A 8 -3.21 -53.52 -13.50
C ARG A 8 -2.43 -52.43 -14.28
N ARG A 9 -2.05 -52.69 -15.52
CA ARG A 9 -1.40 -51.68 -16.37
C ARG A 9 -2.31 -50.52 -16.69
N LYS A 10 -3.57 -50.75 -17.02
CA LYS A 10 -4.57 -49.70 -17.26
C LYS A 10 -4.80 -48.89 -16.01
N PHE A 11 -4.92 -49.51 -14.85
CA PHE A 11 -5.07 -48.83 -13.57
C PHE A 11 -3.86 -47.93 -13.26
N MET A 12 -2.63 -48.41 -13.40
CA MET A 12 -1.44 -47.61 -13.17
C MET A 12 -1.32 -46.45 -14.17
N ALA A 13 -1.70 -46.64 -15.43
CA ALA A 13 -1.67 -45.59 -16.43
C ALA A 13 -2.71 -44.50 -16.11
N THR A 14 -3.92 -44.86 -15.71
CA THR A 14 -4.96 -43.87 -15.34
C THR A 14 -4.64 -43.13 -14.04
N THR A 15 -4.04 -43.80 -13.05
CA THR A 15 -3.59 -43.10 -11.83
C THR A 15 -2.43 -42.15 -12.11
N LEU A 16 -1.48 -42.52 -12.96
CA LEU A 16 -0.39 -41.65 -13.35
C LEU A 16 -0.89 -40.41 -14.12
N GLN A 17 -1.86 -40.60 -15.01
CA GLN A 17 -2.52 -39.50 -15.73
C GLN A 17 -3.29 -38.58 -14.80
N SER A 18 -4.05 -39.12 -13.82
CA SER A 18 -4.80 -38.29 -12.87
C SER A 18 -3.85 -37.48 -11.96
N VAL A 19 -2.76 -38.08 -11.47
CA VAL A 19 -1.75 -37.37 -10.67
C VAL A 19 -1.07 -36.28 -11.50
N GLY A 20 -0.74 -36.55 -12.77
CA GLY A 20 -0.17 -35.55 -13.67
C GLY A 20 -1.10 -34.35 -13.91
N LEU A 21 -2.40 -34.60 -14.12
CA LEU A 21 -3.41 -33.56 -14.30
C LEU A 21 -3.63 -32.72 -13.05
N THR A 22 -3.66 -33.35 -11.85
CA THR A 22 -3.77 -32.59 -10.59
C THR A 22 -2.54 -31.77 -10.27
N ALA A 23 -1.32 -32.27 -10.59
CA ALA A 23 -0.10 -31.51 -10.44
C ALA A 23 -0.05 -30.28 -11.38
N LEU A 24 -0.43 -30.46 -12.66
CA LEU A 24 -0.53 -29.37 -13.61
C LEU A 24 -1.59 -28.34 -13.21
N GLY A 25 -2.76 -28.81 -12.76
CA GLY A 25 -3.81 -27.92 -12.23
C GLY A 25 -3.37 -27.13 -11.00
N GLY A 26 -2.61 -27.76 -10.10
CA GLY A 26 -2.03 -27.10 -8.93
C GLY A 26 -1.00 -26.01 -9.30
N LEU A 27 -0.14 -26.29 -10.29
CA LEU A 27 0.85 -25.30 -10.78
C LEU A 27 0.16 -24.11 -11.48
N LEU A 28 -0.86 -24.36 -12.29
CA LEU A 28 -1.65 -23.30 -12.93
C LEU A 28 -2.39 -22.46 -11.90
N TRP A 29 -2.96 -23.10 -10.88
CA TRP A 29 -3.67 -22.44 -9.80
C TRP A 29 -2.71 -21.58 -8.95
N SER A 30 -1.51 -22.08 -8.61
CA SER A 30 -0.51 -21.31 -7.87
C SER A 30 -0.05 -20.08 -8.67
N GLY A 31 0.22 -20.24 -9.97
CA GLY A 31 0.54 -19.11 -10.84
C GLY A 31 -0.56 -18.06 -10.88
N TYR A 32 -1.82 -18.48 -11.02
CA TYR A 32 -2.98 -17.58 -11.01
C TYR A 32 -3.14 -16.84 -9.67
N THR A 33 -2.94 -17.50 -8.54
CA THR A 33 -3.05 -16.87 -7.21
C THR A 33 -1.94 -15.86 -6.95
N ASP A 34 -0.73 -16.10 -7.42
CA ASP A 34 0.38 -15.17 -7.28
C ASP A 34 0.21 -13.94 -8.18
N GLU A 35 -0.30 -14.12 -9.38
CA GLU A 35 -0.67 -13.01 -10.28
C GLU A 35 -1.81 -12.15 -9.69
N ALA A 36 -2.82 -12.77 -9.12
CA ALA A 36 -3.91 -12.08 -8.46
C ALA A 36 -3.46 -11.29 -7.21
N LYS A 37 -2.45 -11.78 -6.47
CA LYS A 37 -1.84 -11.04 -5.35
C LYS A 37 -1.00 -9.85 -5.83
N ALA A 38 -0.20 -10.03 -6.89
CA ALA A 38 0.61 -8.96 -7.47
C ALA A 38 -0.26 -7.82 -8.02
N ALA A 39 -1.42 -8.14 -8.59
CA ALA A 39 -2.39 -7.15 -9.07
C ALA A 39 -2.93 -6.22 -7.98
N LYS A 40 -2.83 -6.59 -6.71
CA LYS A 40 -3.31 -5.77 -5.58
C LYS A 40 -2.32 -4.69 -5.12
N LEU A 41 -1.04 -4.78 -5.49
CA LEU A 41 -0.01 -3.84 -5.07
C LEU A 41 0.26 -2.75 -6.11
N ILE A 42 -0.82 -2.18 -6.67
CA ILE A 42 -0.72 -1.17 -7.71
C ILE A 42 -0.84 0.22 -7.08
N LEU A 43 0.11 1.10 -7.41
CA LEU A 43 0.04 2.50 -7.05
C LEU A 43 -0.63 3.29 -8.17
N ARG A 44 -1.65 4.05 -7.80
CA ARG A 44 -2.46 4.85 -8.71
C ARG A 44 -2.04 6.32 -8.70
N PRO A 45 -2.40 7.09 -9.74
CA PRO A 45 -2.16 8.53 -9.79
C PRO A 45 -2.72 9.29 -8.58
N PRO A 46 -2.26 10.54 -8.33
CA PRO A 46 -2.88 11.41 -7.34
C PRO A 46 -4.40 11.53 -7.56
N GLY A 47 -5.16 11.56 -6.49
CA GLY A 47 -6.63 11.69 -6.54
C GLY A 47 -7.37 10.45 -7.03
N ALA A 48 -6.70 9.31 -7.26
CA ALA A 48 -7.40 8.09 -7.66
C ALA A 48 -8.42 7.67 -6.61
N LEU A 49 -9.61 7.31 -7.08
CA LEU A 49 -10.66 6.69 -6.26
C LEU A 49 -10.15 5.36 -5.64
N PRO A 50 -10.83 4.81 -4.63
CA PRO A 50 -10.57 3.45 -4.17
C PRO A 50 -10.56 2.46 -5.36
N GLU A 51 -9.70 1.44 -5.31
CA GLU A 51 -9.37 0.61 -6.48
C GLU A 51 -10.60 0.08 -7.22
N GLU A 52 -11.62 -0.39 -6.52
CA GLU A 52 -12.84 -0.92 -7.14
C GLU A 52 -13.62 0.16 -7.93
N ASP A 53 -13.74 1.36 -7.37
CA ASP A 53 -14.46 2.46 -8.01
C ASP A 53 -13.61 3.11 -9.09
N PHE A 54 -12.30 3.17 -8.89
CA PHE A 54 -11.36 3.58 -9.93
C PHE A 54 -11.46 2.71 -11.17
N LEU A 55 -11.51 1.40 -11.01
CA LEU A 55 -11.62 0.46 -12.14
C LEU A 55 -12.94 0.56 -12.88
N LYS A 56 -14.04 0.91 -12.18
CA LYS A 56 -15.36 1.17 -12.80
C LYS A 56 -15.38 2.49 -13.58
N ALA A 57 -14.74 3.53 -13.03
CA ALA A 57 -14.75 4.86 -13.61
C ALA A 57 -13.69 5.07 -14.71
N CYS A 58 -12.55 4.40 -14.63
CA CYS A 58 -11.43 4.61 -15.56
C CYS A 58 -11.71 4.06 -16.95
N ILE A 59 -11.85 4.93 -17.94
CA ILE A 59 -12.06 4.58 -19.36
C ILE A 59 -10.77 4.22 -20.11
N LYS A 60 -9.63 4.19 -19.42
CA LYS A 60 -8.32 3.77 -19.97
C LYS A 60 -7.81 4.63 -21.14
N CYS A 61 -8.17 5.91 -21.19
CA CYS A 61 -7.86 6.81 -22.30
C CYS A 61 -6.38 7.23 -22.37
N GLY A 62 -5.61 7.10 -21.29
CA GLY A 62 -4.19 7.45 -21.24
C GLY A 62 -3.87 8.94 -21.07
N MET A 63 -4.86 9.84 -21.08
CA MET A 63 -4.65 11.30 -20.98
C MET A 63 -3.85 11.72 -19.75
N CYS A 64 -4.07 11.07 -18.60
CA CYS A 64 -3.31 11.33 -17.38
C CYS A 64 -1.82 10.98 -17.51
N ALA A 65 -1.50 9.91 -18.24
CA ALA A 65 -0.10 9.54 -18.50
C ALA A 65 0.56 10.51 -19.47
N GLU A 66 -0.14 10.96 -20.50
CA GLU A 66 0.34 11.95 -21.46
C GLU A 66 0.56 13.30 -20.79
N ALA A 67 -0.39 13.80 -20.01
CA ALA A 67 -0.24 15.03 -19.24
C ALA A 67 0.95 14.96 -18.25
N CYS A 68 1.21 13.80 -17.68
CA CYS A 68 2.36 13.59 -16.81
C CYS A 68 3.70 13.70 -17.56
N VAL A 69 3.77 13.29 -18.82
CA VAL A 69 4.96 13.43 -19.67
C VAL A 69 5.13 14.88 -20.15
N ASN A 70 4.04 15.51 -20.56
CA ASN A 70 4.05 16.83 -21.20
C ASN A 70 3.98 18.02 -20.22
N ARG A 71 4.16 17.78 -18.92
CA ARG A 71 4.15 18.85 -17.91
C ARG A 71 5.28 19.86 -18.14
N ASP A 72 5.01 21.14 -17.88
CA ASP A 72 5.96 22.23 -18.09
C ASP A 72 7.25 22.10 -17.25
N THR A 73 7.14 21.46 -16.07
CA THR A 73 8.27 21.20 -15.17
C THR A 73 9.10 19.97 -15.53
N ASN A 74 8.83 19.35 -16.69
CA ASN A 74 9.43 18.06 -17.07
C ASN A 74 10.88 18.16 -17.59
N ILE A 75 11.44 19.34 -17.67
CA ILE A 75 12.82 19.54 -18.11
C ILE A 75 13.74 19.54 -16.89
N ASP A 76 14.71 18.64 -16.91
CA ASP A 76 15.78 18.66 -15.93
C ASP A 76 16.65 19.90 -16.10
N LYS A 77 16.77 20.72 -15.05
CA LYS A 77 17.47 21.99 -15.10
C LYS A 77 18.98 21.87 -15.32
N GLU A 78 19.56 20.73 -14.92
CA GLU A 78 21.00 20.49 -15.04
C GLU A 78 21.37 19.89 -16.39
N THR A 79 20.54 18.97 -16.89
CA THR A 79 20.86 18.23 -18.14
C THR A 79 20.11 18.76 -19.37
N GLY A 80 19.11 19.62 -19.20
CA GLY A 80 18.23 20.10 -20.27
C GLY A 80 17.39 19.01 -20.93
N LYS A 81 17.39 17.78 -20.38
CA LYS A 81 16.65 16.63 -20.92
C LYS A 81 15.26 16.52 -20.30
N GLN A 82 14.34 16.06 -21.11
CA GLN A 82 12.99 15.73 -20.62
C GLN A 82 13.07 14.54 -19.65
N ARG A 83 12.49 14.70 -18.47
CA ARG A 83 12.37 13.62 -17.47
C ARG A 83 11.31 12.61 -17.94
N PRO A 84 11.49 11.33 -17.66
CA PRO A 84 10.48 10.32 -17.99
C PRO A 84 9.17 10.59 -17.26
N GLY A 85 8.05 10.26 -17.88
CA GLY A 85 6.74 10.31 -17.23
C GLY A 85 6.65 9.30 -16.09
N THR A 86 6.06 9.72 -14.98
CA THR A 86 5.81 8.84 -13.83
C THR A 86 4.76 7.79 -14.14
N LEU A 87 3.66 8.23 -14.78
CA LEU A 87 2.54 7.37 -15.07
C LEU A 87 2.82 6.52 -16.30
N LYS A 88 2.60 5.22 -16.16
CA LYS A 88 2.68 4.24 -17.24
C LYS A 88 1.30 3.60 -17.40
N MET A 89 0.94 3.28 -18.64
CA MET A 89 -0.26 2.49 -18.93
C MET A 89 0.10 1.00 -18.89
N ALA A 90 -0.66 0.22 -18.13
CA ALA A 90 -0.43 -1.21 -17.98
C ALA A 90 -0.58 -1.94 -19.33
N LYS A 91 0.40 -2.78 -19.66
CA LYS A 91 0.46 -3.60 -20.88
C LYS A 91 0.29 -5.07 -20.52
N GLY A 92 0.07 -5.90 -21.54
CA GLY A 92 0.10 -7.36 -21.34
C GLY A 92 1.46 -7.81 -20.80
N GLY A 93 1.44 -8.63 -19.73
CA GLY A 93 2.64 -9.08 -19.02
C GLY A 93 3.03 -8.27 -17.77
N ASP A 94 2.42 -7.12 -17.53
CA ASP A 94 2.70 -6.29 -16.34
C ASP A 94 2.02 -6.82 -15.06
N ASN A 95 1.28 -7.90 -15.12
CA ASN A 95 0.44 -8.42 -14.02
C ASN A 95 -0.51 -7.38 -13.44
N LYS A 96 -1.03 -6.50 -14.28
CA LYS A 96 -1.94 -5.41 -13.96
C LYS A 96 -3.07 -5.37 -14.97
N LEU A 97 -4.19 -4.77 -14.59
CA LEU A 97 -5.31 -4.61 -15.52
C LEU A 97 -4.89 -3.72 -16.70
N ILE A 98 -4.88 -4.33 -17.89
CA ILE A 98 -4.41 -3.70 -19.13
C ILE A 98 -5.10 -2.36 -19.38
N GLY A 99 -4.32 -1.36 -19.78
CA GLY A 99 -4.80 -0.02 -20.11
C GLY A 99 -5.08 0.86 -18.89
N THR A 100 -4.81 0.43 -17.67
CA THR A 100 -4.96 1.29 -16.49
C THR A 100 -3.65 1.99 -16.14
N PRO A 101 -3.71 3.28 -15.71
CA PRO A 101 -2.52 4.03 -15.31
C PRO A 101 -2.00 3.54 -13.94
N PHE A 102 -0.70 3.42 -13.84
CA PHE A 102 0.01 3.11 -12.61
C PHE A 102 1.39 3.75 -12.61
N PHE A 103 2.07 3.73 -11.47
CA PHE A 103 3.48 4.08 -11.39
C PHE A 103 4.26 3.11 -10.50
N ALA A 104 5.56 3.03 -10.77
CA ALA A 104 6.51 2.23 -9.99
C ALA A 104 7.56 3.19 -9.41
N PRO A 105 7.53 3.47 -8.10
CA PRO A 105 8.38 4.48 -7.48
C PRO A 105 9.87 4.24 -7.68
N ARG A 106 10.30 2.99 -7.65
CA ARG A 106 11.71 2.63 -7.86
C ARG A 106 12.20 3.00 -9.25
N ASP A 107 11.35 2.92 -10.27
CA ASP A 107 11.68 3.35 -11.63
C ASP A 107 11.60 4.87 -11.75
N VAL A 108 10.38 5.40 -11.64
CA VAL A 108 10.09 6.83 -11.75
C VAL A 108 9.06 7.21 -10.68
N PRO A 109 9.48 7.91 -9.61
CA PRO A 109 8.59 8.37 -8.54
C PRO A 109 7.65 9.48 -9.03
N CYS A 110 6.63 9.81 -8.26
CA CYS A 110 5.82 11.00 -8.52
C CYS A 110 6.63 12.26 -8.18
N TYR A 111 6.73 13.17 -9.14
CA TYR A 111 7.51 14.40 -8.97
C TYR A 111 6.80 15.49 -8.16
N MET A 112 5.60 15.21 -7.65
CA MET A 112 4.85 16.14 -6.81
C MET A 112 4.64 17.51 -7.46
N CYS A 113 4.09 17.52 -8.69
CA CYS A 113 3.84 18.75 -9.45
C CYS A 113 2.77 19.59 -8.73
N ASP A 114 3.01 20.89 -8.61
CA ASP A 114 2.08 21.83 -7.93
C ASP A 114 0.75 21.96 -8.68
N ASP A 115 0.78 21.92 -10.02
CA ASP A 115 -0.37 22.02 -10.92
C ASP A 115 -1.13 20.69 -11.08
N ILE A 116 -0.56 19.58 -10.63
CA ILE A 116 -1.13 18.20 -10.70
C ILE A 116 -1.76 17.91 -12.08
N PRO A 117 -1.03 18.04 -13.19
CA PRO A 117 -1.64 18.05 -14.53
C PRO A 117 -2.39 16.78 -14.91
N CYS A 118 -2.09 15.65 -14.24
CA CYS A 118 -2.74 14.37 -14.48
C CYS A 118 -4.21 14.31 -14.01
N VAL A 119 -4.62 15.16 -13.08
CA VAL A 119 -5.97 15.09 -12.47
C VAL A 119 -7.01 15.88 -13.28
N PRO A 120 -6.81 17.15 -13.63
CA PRO A 120 -7.78 17.93 -14.38
C PRO A 120 -8.11 17.34 -15.77
N VAL A 121 -7.19 16.60 -16.37
CA VAL A 121 -7.38 16.00 -17.69
C VAL A 121 -8.21 14.70 -17.67
N CYS A 122 -8.60 14.20 -16.48
CA CYS A 122 -9.39 12.98 -16.36
C CYS A 122 -10.86 13.24 -16.69
N PRO A 123 -11.40 12.78 -17.85
CA PRO A 123 -12.76 13.10 -18.24
C PRO A 123 -13.81 12.26 -17.51
N SER A 124 -13.40 11.13 -16.95
CA SER A 124 -14.33 10.17 -16.31
C SER A 124 -14.46 10.35 -14.79
N GLY A 125 -13.69 11.28 -14.19
CA GLY A 125 -13.68 11.46 -12.75
C GLY A 125 -13.05 10.29 -11.95
N ALA A 126 -12.36 9.36 -12.62
CA ALA A 126 -11.61 8.31 -11.94
C ALA A 126 -10.49 8.88 -11.04
N LEU A 127 -10.02 10.10 -11.37
CA LEU A 127 -9.14 10.90 -10.54
C LEU A 127 -9.99 12.03 -9.93
N ASP A 128 -10.22 11.95 -8.62
CA ASP A 128 -11.08 12.86 -7.87
C ASP A 128 -10.32 14.16 -7.54
N MET A 129 -10.61 15.23 -8.28
CA MET A 129 -10.03 16.56 -8.04
C MET A 129 -10.42 17.14 -6.67
N PRO A 130 -11.67 17.06 -6.21
CA PRO A 130 -12.09 17.53 -4.89
C PRO A 130 -11.23 17.02 -3.73
N SER A 131 -10.75 15.78 -3.81
CA SER A 131 -9.91 15.18 -2.74
C SER A 131 -8.54 15.86 -2.59
N LEU A 132 -8.11 16.59 -3.60
CA LEU A 132 -6.82 17.29 -3.66
C LEU A 132 -6.93 18.80 -3.39
N LEU A 133 -8.11 19.30 -3.09
CA LEU A 133 -8.30 20.71 -2.80
C LEU A 133 -7.92 21.07 -1.37
N ASN A 134 -7.22 22.18 -1.21
CA ASN A 134 -6.97 22.79 0.10
C ASN A 134 -8.20 23.59 0.61
N ALA A 135 -8.07 24.19 1.80
CA ALA A 135 -9.13 25.00 2.38
C ALA A 135 -9.47 26.26 1.51
N LYS A 136 -8.56 26.69 0.65
CA LYS A 136 -8.74 27.81 -0.29
C LYS A 136 -9.33 27.36 -1.64
N LYS A 137 -9.67 26.07 -1.79
CA LYS A 137 -10.15 25.45 -3.05
C LYS A 137 -9.10 25.46 -4.19
N GLU A 138 -7.81 25.52 -3.85
CA GLU A 138 -6.71 25.37 -4.79
C GLU A 138 -6.19 23.92 -4.76
N LEU A 139 -5.64 23.45 -5.89
CA LEU A 139 -5.00 22.14 -5.94
C LEU A 139 -3.78 22.11 -5.03
N ASP A 140 -3.66 21.07 -4.23
CA ASP A 140 -2.54 20.85 -3.30
C ASP A 140 -2.08 19.40 -3.38
N ILE A 141 -0.94 19.18 -3.98
CA ILE A 141 -0.37 17.83 -4.13
C ILE A 141 -0.08 17.16 -2.78
N ASN A 142 0.13 17.93 -1.72
CA ASN A 142 0.36 17.40 -0.37
C ASN A 142 -0.87 16.71 0.22
N LYS A 143 -2.05 16.93 -0.37
CA LYS A 143 -3.29 16.19 -0.05
C LYS A 143 -3.36 14.82 -0.72
N ALA A 144 -2.52 14.57 -1.71
CA ALA A 144 -2.50 13.27 -2.38
C ALA A 144 -2.19 12.14 -1.40
N ARG A 145 -2.86 11.01 -1.61
CA ARG A 145 -2.72 9.80 -0.78
C ARG A 145 -2.59 8.57 -1.68
N MET A 146 -1.56 8.60 -2.55
CA MET A 146 -1.31 7.54 -3.55
C MET A 146 -0.87 6.21 -2.92
N GLY A 147 -0.24 6.27 -1.76
CA GLY A 147 0.27 5.13 -1.02
C GLY A 147 0.81 5.55 0.34
N LEU A 148 1.51 4.62 0.99
CA LEU A 148 2.24 4.87 2.22
C LEU A 148 3.61 4.23 2.14
N ALA A 149 4.66 4.98 2.45
CA ALA A 149 6.00 4.45 2.56
C ALA A 149 6.14 3.61 3.84
N ILE A 150 6.76 2.45 3.70
CA ILE A 150 7.03 1.53 4.81
C ILE A 150 8.53 1.25 4.86
N VAL A 151 9.09 1.24 6.05
CA VAL A 151 10.50 0.91 6.28
C VAL A 151 10.64 -0.53 6.73
N HIS A 152 11.39 -1.32 5.96
CA HIS A 152 11.79 -2.67 6.36
C HIS A 152 13.06 -2.59 7.20
N LYS A 153 12.89 -2.72 8.51
CA LYS A 153 13.94 -2.46 9.49
C LYS A 153 15.18 -3.33 9.30
N GLU A 154 14.98 -4.60 8.97
CA GLU A 154 16.09 -5.56 8.80
C GLU A 154 16.96 -5.28 7.57
N SER A 155 16.41 -4.64 6.53
CA SER A 155 17.15 -4.28 5.31
C SER A 155 17.67 -2.85 5.34
N CYS A 156 17.21 -2.01 6.26
CA CYS A 156 17.60 -0.61 6.33
C CYS A 156 18.92 -0.45 7.06
N ILE A 157 19.93 0.07 6.37
CA ILE A 157 21.29 0.26 6.91
C ILE A 157 21.32 1.21 8.12
N ALA A 158 20.35 2.12 8.24
CA ALA A 158 20.25 2.99 9.41
C ALA A 158 19.95 2.18 10.68
N TYR A 159 19.15 1.12 10.59
CA TYR A 159 18.90 0.19 11.69
C TYR A 159 20.10 -0.73 12.00
N TRP A 160 21.06 -0.83 11.08
CA TRP A 160 22.33 -1.53 11.33
C TRP A 160 23.36 -0.64 12.07
N GLY A 161 23.04 0.64 12.27
CA GLY A 161 23.93 1.61 12.90
C GLY A 161 24.83 2.37 11.93
N LEU A 162 24.55 2.28 10.62
CA LEU A 162 25.20 3.12 9.62
C LEU A 162 24.40 4.42 9.45
N GLN A 163 25.08 5.55 9.41
CA GLN A 163 24.42 6.83 9.20
C GLN A 163 23.89 6.91 7.76
N CYS A 164 22.57 6.96 7.62
CA CYS A 164 21.90 7.09 6.34
C CYS A 164 20.64 7.94 6.49
N ASP A 165 20.54 8.99 5.72
CA ASP A 165 19.41 9.91 5.69
C ASP A 165 18.88 10.15 4.26
N ALA A 166 19.25 9.29 3.30
CA ALA A 166 18.92 9.46 1.89
C ALA A 166 17.39 9.56 1.64
N CYS A 167 16.59 8.72 2.29
CA CYS A 167 15.13 8.76 2.18
C CYS A 167 14.54 10.03 2.80
N TYR A 168 15.11 10.52 3.89
CA TYR A 168 14.69 11.75 4.55
C TYR A 168 14.95 12.96 3.65
N ARG A 169 16.17 13.11 3.11
CA ARG A 169 16.52 14.22 2.21
C ARG A 169 15.72 14.21 0.92
N ALA A 170 15.30 13.06 0.46
CA ALA A 170 14.48 12.95 -0.76
C ALA A 170 13.00 13.24 -0.53
N CYS A 171 12.56 13.34 0.72
CA CYS A 171 11.15 13.60 1.03
C CYS A 171 10.80 15.07 0.76
N PRO A 172 9.79 15.37 -0.07
CA PRO A 172 9.37 16.75 -0.29
C PRO A 172 8.70 17.38 0.93
N LEU A 173 8.20 16.55 1.85
CA LEU A 173 7.58 16.96 3.12
C LEU A 173 8.53 16.61 4.28
N LEU A 174 9.71 17.25 4.27
CA LEU A 174 10.72 17.13 5.32
C LEU A 174 10.12 17.47 6.69
N ASP A 175 10.48 16.69 7.70
CA ASP A 175 10.05 16.84 9.09
C ASP A 175 8.54 16.69 9.33
N GLU A 176 7.73 16.54 8.28
CA GLU A 176 6.30 16.31 8.39
C GLU A 176 5.94 14.85 8.07
N ALA A 177 6.27 14.38 6.85
CA ALA A 177 5.92 13.05 6.39
C ALA A 177 6.98 12.00 6.74
N LEU A 178 8.22 12.40 6.84
CA LEU A 178 9.34 11.54 7.21
C LEU A 178 10.27 12.29 8.16
N THR A 179 10.48 11.75 9.35
CA THR A 179 11.36 12.27 10.39
C THR A 179 12.48 11.28 10.69
N LEU A 180 13.53 11.75 11.34
CA LEU A 180 14.63 10.92 11.83
C LEU A 180 14.56 10.86 13.35
N ASP A 181 14.47 9.67 13.92
CA ASP A 181 14.61 9.42 15.33
C ASP A 181 16.09 9.16 15.67
N TYR A 182 16.63 9.99 16.55
CA TYR A 182 18.03 9.93 16.97
C TYR A 182 18.15 9.08 18.21
N GLN A 183 18.65 7.86 18.06
CA GLN A 183 18.86 6.96 19.18
C GLN A 183 20.35 6.73 19.42
N LYS A 184 20.76 6.78 20.71
CA LYS A 184 22.13 6.47 21.10
C LYS A 184 22.42 4.98 20.89
N ASN A 185 23.59 4.68 20.35
CA ASN A 185 24.04 3.30 20.25
C ASN A 185 24.71 2.88 21.55
N ASP A 186 23.96 2.19 22.41
CA ASP A 186 24.46 1.76 23.74
C ASP A 186 25.59 0.73 23.65
N ARG A 187 25.63 -0.05 22.54
CA ARG A 187 26.68 -1.07 22.36
C ARG A 187 28.07 -0.47 22.08
N THR A 188 28.14 0.56 21.26
CA THR A 188 29.41 1.16 20.82
C THR A 188 29.70 2.50 21.49
N GLY A 189 28.69 3.20 21.95
CA GLY A 189 28.76 4.55 22.51
C GLY A 189 29.20 5.63 21.52
N LYS A 190 29.53 5.29 20.28
CA LYS A 190 30.20 6.19 19.31
C LYS A 190 29.32 6.72 18.22
N HIS A 191 28.25 6.00 17.82
CA HIS A 191 27.40 6.37 16.70
C HIS A 191 25.93 6.40 17.16
N ALA A 192 25.20 7.43 16.71
CA ALA A 192 23.75 7.47 16.86
C ALA A 192 23.09 6.73 15.70
N PHE A 193 21.97 6.07 15.98
CA PHE A 193 21.08 5.58 14.94
C PHE A 193 20.26 6.76 14.42
N LEU A 194 20.11 6.87 13.10
CA LEU A 194 19.24 7.83 12.42
C LEU A 194 18.06 7.06 11.83
N LEU A 195 17.08 6.76 12.66
CA LEU A 195 16.00 5.85 12.28
C LEU A 195 14.91 6.61 11.55
N PRO A 196 14.62 6.28 10.26
CA PRO A 196 13.55 6.92 9.52
C PRO A 196 12.19 6.48 10.06
N ILE A 197 11.35 7.46 10.42
CA ILE A 197 9.97 7.29 10.85
C ILE A 197 9.05 7.94 9.82
N VAL A 198 8.09 7.17 9.31
CA VAL A 198 7.10 7.65 8.34
C VAL A 198 5.79 7.96 9.06
N HIS A 199 5.27 9.18 8.86
CA HIS A 199 3.99 9.63 9.38
C HIS A 199 2.87 9.34 8.36
N SER A 200 2.01 8.39 8.70
CA SER A 200 1.00 7.85 7.78
C SER A 200 -0.09 8.83 7.38
N ASP A 201 -0.36 9.82 8.20
CA ASP A 201 -1.36 10.88 8.00
C ASP A 201 -0.90 11.95 7.01
N VAL A 202 0.40 12.20 6.95
CA VAL A 202 1.01 13.22 6.08
C VAL A 202 1.60 12.62 4.80
N CYS A 203 2.15 11.40 4.86
CA CYS A 203 2.81 10.77 3.72
C CYS A 203 1.89 10.66 2.50
N THR A 204 2.33 11.23 1.36
CA THR A 204 1.61 11.23 0.08
C THR A 204 1.80 9.94 -0.72
N GLY A 205 2.85 9.16 -0.42
CA GLY A 205 3.19 7.95 -1.19
C GLY A 205 3.82 8.25 -2.55
N CYS A 206 4.48 9.40 -2.71
CA CYS A 206 5.11 9.80 -3.98
C CYS A 206 6.26 8.89 -4.42
N GLY A 207 6.93 8.22 -3.47
CA GLY A 207 7.99 7.24 -3.74
C GLY A 207 9.37 7.81 -3.99
N LEU A 208 9.58 9.11 -3.76
CA LEU A 208 10.92 9.73 -3.85
C LEU A 208 11.90 9.09 -2.86
N CYS A 209 11.44 8.77 -1.65
CA CYS A 209 12.23 8.07 -0.65
C CYS A 209 12.64 6.65 -1.09
N GLU A 210 11.76 5.92 -1.77
CA GLU A 210 12.04 4.61 -2.35
C GLU A 210 13.10 4.71 -3.46
N LYS A 211 12.96 5.70 -4.34
CA LYS A 211 13.93 5.96 -5.42
C LYS A 211 15.31 6.32 -4.88
N ALA A 212 15.36 7.12 -3.83
CA ALA A 212 16.61 7.57 -3.21
C ALA A 212 17.28 6.52 -2.33
N CYS A 213 16.61 5.42 -2.01
CA CYS A 213 17.17 4.38 -1.17
C CYS A 213 18.44 3.80 -1.77
N VAL A 214 19.53 3.79 -0.98
CA VAL A 214 20.87 3.39 -1.43
C VAL A 214 21.05 1.88 -1.51
N THR A 215 20.14 1.10 -0.90
CA THR A 215 20.20 -0.36 -0.94
C THR A 215 19.76 -0.91 -2.29
N GLU A 216 20.33 -2.02 -2.73
CA GLU A 216 20.00 -2.66 -4.01
C GLU A 216 18.49 -2.95 -4.11
N LYS A 217 17.94 -3.62 -3.10
CA LYS A 217 16.50 -3.70 -2.86
C LYS A 217 16.13 -2.59 -1.88
N PRO A 218 15.21 -1.69 -2.23
CA PRO A 218 14.90 -0.57 -1.36
C PRO A 218 14.39 -1.05 0.00
N ALA A 219 15.02 -0.57 1.06
CA ALA A 219 14.57 -0.85 2.42
C ALA A 219 13.36 0.01 2.83
N ILE A 220 13.10 1.10 2.11
CA ILE A 220 11.87 1.88 2.20
C ILE A 220 11.16 1.78 0.86
N PHE A 221 9.90 1.39 0.89
CA PHE A 221 9.09 1.16 -0.32
C PHE A 221 7.65 1.59 -0.08
N VAL A 222 6.96 1.94 -1.17
CA VAL A 222 5.59 2.46 -1.11
C VAL A 222 4.60 1.35 -1.44
N LEU A 223 3.62 1.19 -0.57
CA LEU A 223 2.47 0.29 -0.78
C LEU A 223 1.17 1.09 -0.86
N PRO A 224 0.14 0.55 -1.54
CA PRO A 224 -1.20 1.11 -1.46
C PRO A 224 -1.66 1.19 0.00
N ARG A 225 -2.33 2.28 0.38
CA ARG A 225 -2.71 2.56 1.77
C ARG A 225 -3.57 1.45 2.40
N GLU A 226 -4.40 0.81 1.60
CA GLU A 226 -5.26 -0.29 2.05
C GLU A 226 -4.50 -1.48 2.62
N TYR A 227 -3.28 -1.72 2.10
CA TYR A 227 -2.41 -2.81 2.55
C TYR A 227 -1.46 -2.39 3.66
N SER A 228 -1.04 -1.12 3.64
CA SER A 228 -0.04 -0.61 4.58
C SER A 228 -0.62 -0.22 5.93
N MET A 229 -1.88 0.22 5.98
CA MET A 229 -2.50 0.70 7.22
C MET A 229 -3.27 -0.38 8.00
N GLY A 230 -3.49 -1.55 7.41
CA GLY A 230 -4.35 -2.57 7.97
C GLY A 230 -5.82 -2.12 8.10
N ARG A 231 -6.72 -3.04 8.26
CA ARG A 231 -8.13 -2.77 8.58
C ARG A 231 -8.38 -3.17 10.03
N ALA A 232 -8.70 -2.19 10.87
CA ALA A 232 -9.36 -2.50 12.13
C ALA A 232 -10.77 -3.03 11.80
N GLY A 233 -11.22 -4.08 12.51
CA GLY A 233 -12.59 -4.55 12.38
C GLY A 233 -13.60 -3.45 12.70
N ASP A 234 -14.84 -3.60 12.28
CA ASP A 234 -15.90 -2.59 12.43
C ASP A 234 -16.22 -2.20 13.90
N HIS A 235 -15.69 -2.97 14.85
CA HIS A 235 -15.86 -2.73 16.29
C HIS A 235 -14.79 -1.80 16.89
N TYR A 236 -13.73 -1.51 16.16
CA TYR A 236 -12.64 -0.66 16.63
C TYR A 236 -12.81 0.77 16.15
N VAL A 237 -12.55 1.71 17.04
CA VAL A 237 -12.61 3.16 16.79
C VAL A 237 -11.20 3.71 16.92
N LYS A 238 -10.79 4.47 15.93
CA LYS A 238 -9.58 5.28 16.05
C LYS A 238 -9.91 6.48 16.92
N GLY A 239 -9.35 6.55 18.13
CA GLY A 239 -9.67 7.60 19.11
C GLY A 239 -9.38 9.04 18.67
N TRP A 240 -8.66 9.21 17.55
CA TRP A 240 -8.33 10.52 16.96
C TRP A 240 -9.10 10.84 15.68
N ASP A 241 -9.91 9.92 15.13
CA ASP A 241 -10.67 10.14 13.91
C ASP A 241 -12.11 10.54 14.23
N LYS A 242 -12.45 11.80 13.95
CA LYS A 242 -13.80 12.34 14.18
C LYS A 242 -14.91 11.58 13.43
N LYS A 243 -14.59 11.01 12.25
CA LYS A 243 -15.54 10.21 11.46
C LYS A 243 -15.84 8.87 12.14
N ASP A 244 -14.83 8.26 12.74
CA ASP A 244 -15.00 7.04 13.51
C ASP A 244 -15.81 7.26 14.77
N GLN A 245 -15.67 8.42 15.39
CA GLN A 245 -16.45 8.81 16.57
C GLN A 245 -17.94 8.99 16.24
N GLN A 246 -18.27 9.58 15.08
CA GLN A 246 -19.65 9.67 14.59
C GLN A 246 -20.24 8.29 14.26
N ARG A 247 -19.48 7.43 13.58
CA ARG A 247 -19.89 6.07 13.24
C ARG A 247 -20.27 5.24 14.48
N VAL A 248 -19.57 5.43 15.58
CA VAL A 248 -19.86 4.74 16.85
C VAL A 248 -21.04 5.37 17.57
N GLY A 249 -21.18 6.70 17.56
CA GLY A 249 -22.32 7.42 18.14
C GLY A 249 -23.65 6.99 17.54
N GLU A 250 -23.72 6.83 16.22
CA GLU A 250 -24.93 6.38 15.52
C GLU A 250 -25.29 4.91 15.79
N ARG A 251 -24.32 4.04 16.02
CA ARG A 251 -24.55 2.61 16.33
C ARG A 251 -24.99 2.37 17.78
N ASN A 252 -24.53 3.19 18.72
CA ASN A 252 -24.73 2.92 20.15
C ASN A 252 -26.08 3.37 20.70
N LEU A 253 -26.79 4.27 20.04
CA LEU A 253 -28.04 4.77 20.55
C LEU A 253 -29.25 3.85 20.29
N ASN A 254 -29.15 2.88 19.37
CA ASN A 254 -30.29 2.06 18.95
C ASN A 254 -30.14 0.55 19.17
N LYS A 255 -29.09 0.03 19.80
CA LYS A 255 -28.89 -1.42 19.88
C LYS A 255 -28.23 -1.98 21.14
N ILE A 256 -28.08 -1.26 22.21
CA ILE A 256 -27.68 -1.82 23.50
C ILE A 256 -28.87 -1.78 24.49
N GLU A 257 -30.03 -2.27 24.06
CA GLU A 257 -30.86 -3.12 24.88
C GLU A 257 -30.45 -4.58 24.72
N THR A 258 -29.20 -4.89 24.74
CA THR A 258 -28.78 -6.22 25.11
C THR A 258 -29.00 -6.32 26.60
N LYS A 259 -30.04 -7.03 26.96
CA LYS A 259 -30.23 -7.70 28.24
C LYS A 259 -28.96 -8.50 28.61
N THR A 260 -27.87 -7.85 28.88
CA THR A 260 -26.87 -8.36 29.80
C THR A 260 -27.54 -8.21 31.16
N LYS A 261 -28.24 -9.26 31.59
CA LYS A 261 -28.30 -9.57 33.01
C LYS A 261 -26.86 -9.70 33.45
N ARG A 262 -26.27 -8.56 33.76
CA ARG A 262 -25.02 -8.46 34.48
C ARG A 262 -25.30 -9.18 35.77
N SER A 263 -24.73 -10.37 35.94
CA SER A 263 -24.78 -11.00 37.23
C SER A 263 -24.25 -9.98 38.22
N GLU A 264 -24.98 -9.69 39.26
CA GLU A 264 -24.61 -8.75 40.32
C GLU A 264 -23.39 -9.22 41.11
N LYS A 265 -22.60 -10.11 40.58
CA LYS A 265 -21.35 -10.59 41.22
C LYS A 265 -20.21 -9.62 40.84
N SER A 266 -19.77 -8.91 41.85
CA SER A 266 -18.58 -8.08 41.81
C SER A 266 -17.38 -8.92 41.34
N PRO A 267 -16.39 -8.36 40.60
CA PRO A 267 -15.11 -9.03 40.34
C PRO A 267 -14.42 -9.58 41.58
N MET A 268 -14.67 -8.99 42.74
CA MET A 268 -14.16 -9.45 44.05
C MET A 268 -14.80 -10.77 44.51
N ASP A 269 -16.01 -11.10 44.06
CA ASP A 269 -16.66 -12.38 44.42
C ASP A 269 -15.99 -13.60 43.77
N TYR A 270 -15.24 -13.39 42.70
CA TYR A 270 -14.42 -14.43 42.08
C TYR A 270 -13.11 -14.67 42.81
N LEU A 271 -12.56 -13.62 43.44
CA LEU A 271 -11.32 -13.70 44.21
C LEU A 271 -11.52 -14.30 45.62
N ASN A 272 -12.75 -14.21 46.16
CA ASN A 272 -13.08 -14.66 47.51
C ASN A 272 -13.65 -16.12 47.54
N LYS A 273 -13.80 -16.79 46.41
CA LYS A 273 -14.02 -18.23 46.41
C LYS A 273 -12.69 -18.92 46.70
N GLY A 274 -12.39 -19.02 47.99
CA GLY A 274 -11.25 -19.72 48.50
C GLY A 274 -11.18 -21.12 47.91
N VAL A 275 -9.99 -21.50 47.52
CA VAL A 275 -9.62 -22.89 47.28
C VAL A 275 -9.70 -23.55 48.65
N GLU A 276 -10.78 -24.34 48.89
CA GLU A 276 -10.76 -25.31 49.97
C GLU A 276 -9.80 -26.44 49.56
N TYR A 277 -8.78 -26.63 50.38
CA TYR A 277 -7.85 -27.75 50.31
C TYR A 277 -8.50 -29.03 50.83
#